data_93e0ff565b08a0fb1aec30ecb037513b
#
_entry.id   93e0ff565b08a0fb1aec30ecb037513b
#
_cell.length_a   1.000
_cell.length_b   1.000
_cell.length_c   1.000
_cell.angle_alpha   90.00
_cell.angle_beta   90.00
_cell.angle_gamma   90.00
#
_symmetry.space_group_name_H-M   'P 1'
#
loop_
_entity.id
_entity.type
_entity.pdbx_description
1 polymer ?
#
loop_
_entity_poly.entity_id
_entity_poly.type
_entity_poly.pdbx_seq_one_letter_code
_entity_poly.pdbx_strand_id
1 'polypeptide(L)'
;ADRTEVLAALPEAGVQLVVDPGCDVESSRAAVALAEAFPHVYAAVGIHPESLIEEEEPTVAVYHGDWAAELRDMAPLFGDERVVAVGECGLDHHWPVPRDAQLAMLEGHLRLAAELDKPVILHDREAHAEMYELIRKYKPKGVLHCYSGSAEDAKWIAAQGIYLGFGGTCTYKNARKTVEALQKLPLPTAADADLDNAFVCLGYASE
;
A
#
# COMPACT_ATOMS: atom_id res chain seq x y z
N ALA A 1 13.43 -3.49 -18.59
CA ALA A 1 12.39 -2.87 -19.41
C ALA A 1 12.30 -1.40 -19.04
N ASP A 2 12.07 -0.56 -20.00
CA ASP A 2 11.88 0.87 -19.73
C ASP A 2 10.52 1.06 -19.04
N ARG A 3 10.52 1.64 -17.83
CA ARG A 3 9.31 1.93 -17.05
C ARG A 3 8.29 2.72 -17.87
N THR A 4 8.75 3.70 -18.64
CA THR A 4 7.94 4.54 -19.52
C THR A 4 7.20 3.73 -20.59
N GLU A 5 7.88 2.78 -21.24
CA GLU A 5 7.29 1.90 -22.25
C GLU A 5 6.22 0.99 -21.63
N VAL A 6 6.49 0.44 -20.44
CA VAL A 6 5.53 -0.39 -19.72
C VAL A 6 4.27 0.41 -19.38
N LEU A 7 4.43 1.57 -18.75
CA LEU A 7 3.29 2.41 -18.37
C LEU A 7 2.48 2.86 -19.58
N ALA A 8 3.13 3.22 -20.68
CA ALA A 8 2.45 3.62 -21.92
C ALA A 8 1.62 2.48 -22.53
N ALA A 9 2.05 1.22 -22.39
CA ALA A 9 1.37 0.06 -22.93
C ALA A 9 0.19 -0.47 -22.09
N LEU A 10 0.09 -0.06 -20.82
CA LEU A 10 -0.94 -0.58 -19.90
C LEU A 10 -2.39 -0.39 -20.36
N PRO A 11 -2.80 0.76 -20.91
CA PRO A 11 -4.18 0.94 -21.37
C PRO A 11 -4.56 -0.02 -22.51
N GLU A 12 -3.64 -0.29 -23.45
CA GLU A 12 -3.84 -1.27 -24.52
C GLU A 12 -3.93 -2.70 -24.01
N ALA A 13 -3.24 -2.99 -22.89
CA ALA A 13 -3.32 -4.27 -22.19
C ALA A 13 -4.59 -4.39 -21.30
N GLY A 14 -5.47 -3.38 -21.26
CA GLY A 14 -6.70 -3.38 -20.50
C GLY A 14 -6.56 -2.85 -19.06
N VAL A 15 -5.37 -2.39 -18.66
CA VAL A 15 -5.15 -1.74 -17.34
C VAL A 15 -5.47 -0.25 -17.47
N GLN A 16 -6.59 0.16 -16.91
CA GLN A 16 -7.11 1.52 -17.08
C GLN A 16 -6.65 2.50 -16.00
N LEU A 17 -6.22 1.98 -14.84
CA LEU A 17 -5.81 2.78 -13.70
C LEU A 17 -4.71 2.07 -12.92
N VAL A 18 -3.69 2.82 -12.51
CA VAL A 18 -2.58 2.37 -11.66
C VAL A 18 -2.41 3.37 -10.52
N VAL A 19 -2.14 2.88 -9.33
CA VAL A 19 -1.63 3.69 -8.22
C VAL A 19 -0.20 3.23 -7.94
N ASP A 20 0.76 4.13 -8.09
CA ASP A 20 2.20 3.88 -7.83
C ASP A 20 2.53 4.35 -6.41
N PRO A 21 2.83 3.44 -5.47
CA PRO A 21 3.11 3.81 -4.09
C PRO A 21 4.58 4.14 -3.89
N GLY A 22 4.86 5.29 -3.27
CA GLY A 22 6.17 5.61 -2.72
C GLY A 22 6.43 4.86 -1.42
N CYS A 23 7.71 4.60 -1.13
CA CYS A 23 8.18 3.92 0.07
C CYS A 23 9.04 4.82 0.96
N ASP A 24 9.39 6.02 0.48
CA ASP A 24 10.18 7.08 1.09
C ASP A 24 9.94 8.41 0.36
N VAL A 25 10.64 9.48 0.73
CA VAL A 25 10.47 10.79 0.12
C VAL A 25 10.88 10.83 -1.36
N GLU A 26 11.92 10.09 -1.75
CA GLU A 26 12.43 10.11 -3.13
C GLU A 26 11.53 9.32 -4.08
N SER A 27 11.15 8.11 -3.69
CA SER A 27 10.22 7.28 -4.44
C SER A 27 8.82 7.89 -4.49
N SER A 28 8.36 8.56 -3.43
CA SER A 28 7.11 9.32 -3.42
C SER A 28 7.13 10.46 -4.44
N ARG A 29 8.22 11.24 -4.51
CA ARG A 29 8.38 12.27 -5.54
C ARG A 29 8.41 11.69 -6.95
N ALA A 30 9.08 10.54 -7.13
CA ALA A 30 9.12 9.85 -8.41
C ALA A 30 7.73 9.33 -8.83
N ALA A 31 6.94 8.79 -7.90
CA ALA A 31 5.57 8.34 -8.14
C ALA A 31 4.66 9.51 -8.58
N VAL A 32 4.76 10.67 -7.92
CA VAL A 32 4.04 11.89 -8.32
C VAL A 32 4.43 12.32 -9.73
N ALA A 33 5.72 12.36 -10.05
CA ALA A 33 6.20 12.74 -11.39
C ALA A 33 5.69 11.76 -12.48
N LEU A 34 5.57 10.46 -12.17
CA LEU A 34 4.97 9.48 -13.09
C LEU A 34 3.45 9.72 -13.25
N ALA A 35 2.77 10.02 -12.16
CA ALA A 35 1.34 10.33 -12.19
C ALA A 35 1.03 11.60 -13.01
N GLU A 36 1.90 12.61 -12.97
CA GLU A 36 1.80 13.79 -13.83
C GLU A 36 2.04 13.47 -15.32
N ALA A 37 2.95 12.53 -15.60
CA ALA A 37 3.33 12.15 -16.97
C ALA A 37 2.31 11.23 -17.67
N PHE A 38 1.52 10.44 -16.91
CA PHE A 38 0.61 9.43 -17.45
C PHE A 38 -0.80 9.62 -16.89
N PRO A 39 -1.83 9.87 -17.72
CA PRO A 39 -3.19 10.20 -17.24
C PRO A 39 -3.89 9.06 -16.49
N HIS A 40 -3.47 7.82 -16.69
CA HIS A 40 -4.00 6.63 -16.02
C HIS A 40 -3.19 6.21 -14.77
N VAL A 41 -2.14 6.97 -14.43
CA VAL A 41 -1.31 6.72 -13.24
C VAL A 41 -1.65 7.74 -12.16
N TYR A 42 -1.81 7.28 -10.94
CA TYR A 42 -1.95 8.05 -9.72
C TYR A 42 -0.82 7.67 -8.77
N ALA A 43 -0.59 8.46 -7.74
CA ALA A 43 0.44 8.20 -6.75
C ALA A 43 -0.16 7.98 -5.36
N ALA A 44 0.54 7.20 -4.54
CA ALA A 44 0.41 7.24 -3.11
C ALA A 44 1.74 7.67 -2.49
N VAL A 45 1.68 8.34 -1.35
CA VAL A 45 2.84 8.94 -0.68
C VAL A 45 2.93 8.40 0.74
N GLY A 46 4.09 7.82 1.08
CA GLY A 46 4.29 7.22 2.40
C GLY A 46 5.72 6.71 2.62
N ILE A 47 5.92 6.09 3.79
CA ILE A 47 7.19 5.50 4.19
C ILE A 47 6.95 4.03 4.54
N HIS A 48 7.63 3.14 3.80
CA HIS A 48 7.57 1.70 4.02
C HIS A 48 8.37 1.32 5.28
N PRO A 49 7.95 0.30 6.06
CA PRO A 49 8.67 -0.10 7.26
C PRO A 49 10.15 -0.49 7.03
N GLU A 50 10.49 -1.09 5.89
CA GLU A 50 11.88 -1.45 5.57
C GLU A 50 12.80 -0.22 5.41
N SER A 51 12.26 0.94 5.00
CA SER A 51 13.02 2.18 4.91
C SER A 51 13.64 2.65 6.25
N LEU A 52 13.18 2.08 7.38
CA LEU A 52 13.77 2.36 8.70
C LEU A 52 15.13 1.67 8.94
N ILE A 53 15.52 0.70 8.13
CA ILE A 53 16.77 -0.05 8.31
C ILE A 53 17.68 -0.06 7.09
N GLU A 54 17.18 0.30 5.92
CA GLU A 54 17.98 0.35 4.69
C GLU A 54 18.91 1.57 4.72
N GLU A 55 20.23 1.35 4.79
CA GLU A 55 21.22 2.41 4.99
C GLU A 55 21.26 3.43 3.85
N GLU A 56 20.92 3.02 2.63
CA GLU A 56 20.91 3.87 1.43
C GLU A 56 19.61 4.67 1.27
N GLU A 57 18.53 4.26 1.96
CA GLU A 57 17.25 4.92 1.87
C GLU A 57 17.24 6.28 2.59
N PRO A 58 16.52 7.29 2.07
CA PRO A 58 16.45 8.63 2.64
C PRO A 58 16.08 8.65 4.12
N THR A 59 15.18 7.77 4.56
CA THR A 59 14.76 7.67 5.96
C THR A 59 15.92 7.47 6.91
N VAL A 60 16.95 6.68 6.53
CA VAL A 60 18.16 6.46 7.31
C VAL A 60 19.26 7.44 6.92
N ALA A 61 19.57 7.55 5.63
CA ALA A 61 20.71 8.32 5.11
C ALA A 61 20.56 9.83 5.34
N VAL A 62 19.36 10.37 5.22
CA VAL A 62 19.08 11.81 5.30
C VAL A 62 18.41 12.18 6.61
N TYR A 63 17.39 11.44 7.01
CA TYR A 63 16.56 11.77 8.18
C TYR A 63 17.00 11.05 9.47
N HIS A 64 18.04 10.19 9.40
CA HIS A 64 18.60 9.48 10.57
C HIS A 64 17.57 8.73 11.38
N GLY A 65 16.55 8.17 10.70
CA GLY A 65 15.43 7.45 11.30
C GLY A 65 14.29 8.35 11.82
N ASP A 66 14.38 9.67 11.69
CA ASP A 66 13.26 10.58 11.99
C ASP A 66 12.22 10.58 10.85
N TRP A 67 11.46 9.48 10.77
CA TRP A 67 10.37 9.33 9.80
C TRP A 67 9.33 10.47 9.90
N ALA A 68 9.17 11.08 11.08
CA ALA A 68 8.22 12.17 11.24
C ALA A 68 8.72 13.46 10.56
N ALA A 69 10.04 13.71 10.55
CA ALA A 69 10.63 14.80 9.77
C ALA A 69 10.46 14.53 8.28
N GLU A 70 10.76 13.32 7.81
CA GLU A 70 10.57 12.92 6.42
C GLU A 70 9.12 13.08 5.96
N LEU A 71 8.16 12.60 6.76
CA LEU A 71 6.73 12.72 6.44
C LEU A 71 6.27 14.19 6.38
N ARG A 72 6.84 15.08 7.22
CA ARG A 72 6.60 16.53 7.12
C ARG A 72 7.15 17.11 5.81
N ASP A 73 8.32 16.67 5.37
CA ASP A 73 8.92 17.12 4.10
C ASP A 73 8.12 16.63 2.87
N MET A 74 7.40 15.52 3.01
CA MET A 74 6.46 15.03 2.01
C MET A 74 5.10 15.76 2.02
N ALA A 75 4.80 16.55 3.05
CA ALA A 75 3.49 17.21 3.19
C ALA A 75 3.02 17.98 1.94
N PRO A 76 3.89 18.72 1.20
CA PRO A 76 3.47 19.39 -0.04
C PRO A 76 2.94 18.46 -1.13
N LEU A 77 3.42 17.21 -1.19
CA LEU A 77 3.01 16.23 -2.20
C LEU A 77 1.52 15.86 -2.07
N PHE A 78 0.98 15.84 -0.85
CA PHE A 78 -0.42 15.50 -0.62
C PHE A 78 -1.42 16.55 -1.17
N GLY A 79 -0.93 17.74 -1.54
CA GLY A 79 -1.73 18.77 -2.21
C GLY A 79 -1.90 18.53 -3.71
N ASP A 80 -1.16 17.61 -4.31
CA ASP A 80 -1.31 17.24 -5.72
C ASP A 80 -2.58 16.38 -5.89
N GLU A 81 -3.39 16.70 -6.91
CA GLU A 81 -4.63 15.98 -7.22
C GLU A 81 -4.40 14.53 -7.68
N ARG A 82 -3.18 14.24 -8.15
CA ARG A 82 -2.78 12.88 -8.57
C ARG A 82 -2.35 12.01 -7.39
N VAL A 83 -2.15 12.58 -6.20
CA VAL A 83 -1.89 11.84 -4.96
C VAL A 83 -3.20 11.43 -4.32
N VAL A 84 -3.58 10.17 -4.51
CA VAL A 84 -4.90 9.65 -4.12
C VAL A 84 -4.92 8.88 -2.81
N ALA A 85 -3.77 8.51 -2.25
CA ALA A 85 -3.68 7.73 -1.03
C ALA A 85 -2.44 8.09 -0.19
N VAL A 86 -2.47 7.71 1.09
CA VAL A 86 -1.32 7.68 1.98
C VAL A 86 -0.74 6.27 1.98
N GLY A 87 0.52 6.11 1.66
CA GLY A 87 1.19 4.82 1.59
C GLY A 87 2.23 4.74 0.44
N GLU A 88 2.96 3.64 0.34
CA GLU A 88 2.81 2.41 1.13
C GLU A 88 3.33 2.64 2.56
N CYS A 89 2.58 2.18 3.55
CA CYS A 89 2.96 2.24 4.96
C CYS A 89 2.45 0.98 5.67
N GLY A 90 3.05 0.58 6.78
CA GLY A 90 2.57 -0.65 7.41
C GLY A 90 3.52 -1.25 8.42
N LEU A 91 3.42 -2.58 8.56
CA LEU A 91 4.21 -3.40 9.46
C LEU A 91 4.85 -4.56 8.71
N ASP A 92 6.17 -4.75 8.93
CA ASP A 92 6.93 -5.89 8.44
C ASP A 92 7.74 -6.50 9.57
N HIS A 93 7.34 -7.70 10.02
CA HIS A 93 8.05 -8.43 11.09
C HIS A 93 9.00 -9.49 10.54
N HIS A 94 9.09 -9.62 9.23
CA HIS A 94 10.03 -10.53 8.58
C HIS A 94 11.48 -10.02 8.68
N TRP A 95 11.65 -8.71 8.55
CA TRP A 95 12.95 -8.04 8.65
C TRP A 95 13.23 -7.52 10.06
N PRO A 96 14.48 -7.30 10.43
CA PRO A 96 14.88 -6.85 11.79
C PRO A 96 14.59 -5.35 12.02
N VAL A 97 13.45 -4.86 11.56
CA VAL A 97 13.01 -3.49 11.78
C VAL A 97 12.47 -3.34 13.21
N PRO A 98 12.85 -2.32 13.97
CA PRO A 98 12.34 -2.12 15.32
C PRO A 98 10.80 -1.97 15.36
N ARG A 99 10.10 -2.87 16.05
CA ARG A 99 8.63 -2.93 16.06
C ARG A 99 7.98 -1.64 16.56
N ASP A 100 8.51 -1.08 17.64
CA ASP A 100 7.97 0.16 18.22
C ASP A 100 8.07 1.33 17.23
N ALA A 101 9.15 1.39 16.44
CA ALA A 101 9.33 2.40 15.41
C ALA A 101 8.32 2.21 14.27
N GLN A 102 8.10 0.97 13.81
CA GLN A 102 7.09 0.66 12.80
C GLN A 102 5.69 1.06 13.27
N LEU A 103 5.32 0.69 14.51
CA LEU A 103 4.01 1.01 15.09
C LEU A 103 3.80 2.53 15.18
N ALA A 104 4.79 3.26 15.69
CA ALA A 104 4.72 4.72 15.79
C ALA A 104 4.58 5.38 14.41
N MET A 105 5.35 4.90 13.42
CA MET A 105 5.31 5.40 12.05
C MET A 105 3.97 5.10 11.39
N LEU A 106 3.44 3.89 11.50
CA LEU A 106 2.13 3.53 10.96
C LEU A 106 1.01 4.36 11.61
N GLU A 107 1.03 4.53 12.94
CA GLU A 107 0.06 5.41 13.61
C GLU A 107 0.14 6.86 13.09
N GLY A 108 1.33 7.36 12.78
CA GLY A 108 1.54 8.66 12.14
C GLY A 108 0.84 8.76 10.79
N HIS A 109 1.03 7.76 9.92
CA HIS A 109 0.39 7.69 8.61
C HIS A 109 -1.14 7.57 8.71
N LEU A 110 -1.65 6.76 9.64
CA LEU A 110 -3.10 6.60 9.85
C LEU A 110 -3.78 7.89 10.30
N ARG A 111 -3.12 8.67 11.19
CA ARG A 111 -3.61 9.99 11.59
C ARG A 111 -3.60 10.97 10.42
N LEU A 112 -2.49 11.01 9.66
CA LEU A 112 -2.38 11.87 8.50
C LEU A 112 -3.44 11.54 7.44
N ALA A 113 -3.68 10.25 7.16
CA ALA A 113 -4.71 9.81 6.23
C ALA A 113 -6.11 10.27 6.66
N ALA A 114 -6.41 10.18 7.97
CA ALA A 114 -7.67 10.67 8.52
C ALA A 114 -7.81 12.21 8.42
N GLU A 115 -6.73 12.96 8.67
CA GLU A 115 -6.71 14.42 8.55
C GLU A 115 -6.91 14.88 7.10
N LEU A 116 -6.36 14.15 6.14
CA LEU A 116 -6.45 14.44 4.70
C LEU A 116 -7.72 13.85 4.04
N ASP A 117 -8.51 13.06 4.76
CA ASP A 117 -9.60 12.21 4.22
C ASP A 117 -9.18 11.37 3.02
N LYS A 118 -7.94 10.85 3.04
CA LYS A 118 -7.38 9.98 2.00
C LYS A 118 -7.37 8.52 2.46
N PRO A 119 -7.58 7.56 1.56
CA PRO A 119 -7.39 6.14 1.86
C PRO A 119 -5.91 5.82 2.11
N VAL A 120 -5.66 4.64 2.70
CA VAL A 120 -4.31 4.12 2.95
C VAL A 120 -4.01 2.90 2.10
N ILE A 121 -2.74 2.72 1.72
CA ILE A 121 -2.19 1.47 1.19
C ILE A 121 -1.36 0.85 2.30
N LEU A 122 -1.85 -0.28 2.86
CA LEU A 122 -1.27 -0.93 4.02
C LEU A 122 -0.43 -2.14 3.62
N HIS A 123 0.81 -2.16 4.10
CA HIS A 123 1.70 -3.31 4.09
C HIS A 123 1.56 -4.12 5.37
N ASP A 124 1.42 -5.44 5.25
CA ASP A 124 1.35 -6.34 6.40
C ASP A 124 2.08 -7.66 6.09
N ARG A 125 3.26 -7.82 6.67
CA ARG A 125 4.04 -9.05 6.57
C ARG A 125 4.38 -9.58 7.96
N GLU A 126 3.81 -10.75 8.29
CA GLU A 126 4.02 -11.43 9.58
C GLU A 126 3.60 -10.59 10.81
N ALA A 127 2.76 -9.54 10.63
CA ALA A 127 2.36 -8.57 11.65
C ALA A 127 0.83 -8.49 11.85
N HIS A 128 0.08 -9.47 11.34
CA HIS A 128 -1.39 -9.45 11.24
C HIS A 128 -2.10 -9.03 12.53
N ALA A 129 -1.69 -9.54 13.69
CA ALA A 129 -2.37 -9.25 14.95
C ALA A 129 -2.35 -7.76 15.30
N GLU A 130 -1.17 -7.12 15.22
CA GLU A 130 -0.99 -5.70 15.50
C GLU A 130 -1.64 -4.82 14.42
N MET A 131 -1.54 -5.23 13.15
CA MET A 131 -2.23 -4.55 12.05
C MET A 131 -3.74 -4.52 12.28
N TYR A 132 -4.36 -5.64 12.68
CA TYR A 132 -5.81 -5.70 12.91
C TYR A 132 -6.24 -4.88 14.14
N GLU A 133 -5.39 -4.75 15.16
CA GLU A 133 -5.63 -3.84 16.28
C GLU A 133 -5.65 -2.38 15.83
N LEU A 134 -4.71 -1.99 14.97
CA LEU A 134 -4.67 -0.63 14.41
C LEU A 134 -5.86 -0.35 13.48
N ILE A 135 -6.26 -1.32 12.67
CA ILE A 135 -7.47 -1.21 11.84
C ILE A 135 -8.71 -0.99 12.73
N ARG A 136 -8.88 -1.75 13.83
CA ARG A 136 -9.98 -1.55 14.79
C ARG A 136 -9.96 -0.17 15.43
N LYS A 137 -8.77 0.30 15.78
CA LYS A 137 -8.57 1.58 16.48
C LYS A 137 -8.83 2.78 15.59
N TYR A 138 -8.25 2.79 14.39
CA TYR A 138 -8.26 3.94 13.50
C TYR A 138 -9.36 3.90 12.44
N LYS A 139 -9.87 2.71 12.12
CA LYS A 139 -10.90 2.48 11.08
C LYS A 139 -10.57 3.19 9.75
N PRO A 140 -9.36 3.00 9.20
CA PRO A 140 -8.98 3.66 7.98
C PRO A 140 -9.83 3.17 6.81
N LYS A 141 -9.98 4.00 5.78
CA LYS A 141 -10.40 3.55 4.44
C LYS A 141 -9.15 3.13 3.68
N GLY A 142 -9.23 2.16 2.79
CA GLY A 142 -8.08 1.81 1.95
C GLY A 142 -7.95 0.33 1.63
N VAL A 143 -6.74 -0.11 1.36
CA VAL A 143 -6.43 -1.47 0.93
C VAL A 143 -5.34 -2.08 1.81
N LEU A 144 -5.52 -3.34 2.20
CA LEU A 144 -4.45 -4.18 2.70
C LEU A 144 -3.83 -4.90 1.50
N HIS A 145 -2.68 -4.42 1.10
CA HIS A 145 -1.98 -4.80 -0.12
C HIS A 145 -1.33 -6.19 0.04
N CYS A 146 -1.23 -6.95 -1.05
CA CYS A 146 -0.62 -8.30 -1.09
C CYS A 146 -1.05 -9.23 0.05
N TYR A 147 -2.35 -9.30 0.31
CA TYR A 147 -2.92 -10.04 1.43
C TYR A 147 -2.42 -11.49 1.52
N SER A 148 -1.95 -11.88 2.70
CA SER A 148 -1.37 -13.21 2.97
C SER A 148 -1.98 -13.92 4.19
N GLY A 149 -2.99 -13.34 4.82
CA GLY A 149 -3.66 -13.87 6.00
C GLY A 149 -4.67 -15.00 5.72
N SER A 150 -5.47 -15.33 6.73
CA SER A 150 -6.50 -16.37 6.65
C SER A 150 -7.76 -15.90 5.93
N ALA A 151 -8.61 -16.85 5.48
CA ALA A 151 -9.89 -16.53 4.88
C ALA A 151 -10.90 -15.95 5.91
N GLU A 152 -10.78 -16.30 7.17
CA GLU A 152 -11.58 -15.76 8.26
C GLU A 152 -11.22 -14.28 8.50
N ASP A 153 -9.93 -13.98 8.58
CA ASP A 153 -9.44 -12.62 8.74
C ASP A 153 -9.80 -11.75 7.53
N ALA A 154 -9.69 -12.31 6.31
CA ALA A 154 -10.08 -11.64 5.08
C ALA A 154 -11.53 -11.13 5.12
N LYS A 155 -12.46 -11.98 5.58
CA LYS A 155 -13.87 -11.61 5.75
C LYS A 155 -14.05 -10.52 6.80
N TRP A 156 -13.29 -10.62 7.90
CA TRP A 156 -13.37 -9.62 8.95
C TRP A 156 -12.85 -8.27 8.46
N ILE A 157 -11.72 -8.23 7.75
CA ILE A 157 -11.12 -7.00 7.19
C ILE A 157 -12.09 -6.36 6.19
N ALA A 158 -12.66 -7.16 5.27
CA ALA A 158 -13.64 -6.68 4.32
C ALA A 158 -14.88 -6.08 5.02
N ALA A 159 -15.33 -6.68 6.13
CA ALA A 159 -16.42 -6.15 6.95
C ALA A 159 -16.07 -4.84 7.67
N GLN A 160 -14.78 -4.48 7.79
CA GLN A 160 -14.35 -3.15 8.26
C GLN A 160 -14.34 -2.09 7.13
N GLY A 161 -14.66 -2.45 5.89
CA GLY A 161 -14.63 -1.56 4.74
C GLY A 161 -13.24 -1.39 4.14
N ILE A 162 -12.30 -2.30 4.44
CA ILE A 162 -10.96 -2.32 3.87
C ILE A 162 -10.93 -3.32 2.71
N TYR A 163 -10.39 -2.88 1.58
CA TYR A 163 -10.17 -3.73 0.42
C TYR A 163 -8.97 -4.66 0.63
N LEU A 164 -8.96 -5.79 -0.04
CA LEU A 164 -7.87 -6.75 -0.02
C LEU A 164 -7.24 -6.84 -1.41
N GLY A 165 -5.95 -6.51 -1.50
CA GLY A 165 -5.15 -6.65 -2.71
C GLY A 165 -4.55 -8.06 -2.81
N PHE A 166 -4.67 -8.69 -3.99
CA PHE A 166 -4.07 -9.98 -4.28
C PHE A 166 -3.13 -9.81 -5.48
N GLY A 167 -1.83 -9.97 -5.23
CA GLY A 167 -0.79 -9.85 -6.25
C GLY A 167 -0.34 -11.20 -6.82
N GLY A 168 0.73 -11.18 -7.61
CA GLY A 168 1.33 -12.37 -8.21
C GLY A 168 1.77 -13.44 -7.20
N THR A 169 1.98 -13.08 -5.94
CA THR A 169 2.30 -14.02 -4.86
C THR A 169 1.24 -15.10 -4.65
N CYS A 170 -0.02 -14.85 -5.02
CA CYS A 170 -1.08 -15.86 -4.95
C CYS A 170 -0.86 -17.05 -5.91
N THR A 171 0.03 -16.90 -6.90
CA THR A 171 0.40 -17.95 -7.84
C THR A 171 1.53 -18.86 -7.34
N TYR A 172 2.16 -18.54 -6.21
CA TYR A 172 3.23 -19.35 -5.64
C TYR A 172 2.69 -20.70 -5.13
N LYS A 173 3.52 -21.74 -5.22
CA LYS A 173 3.14 -23.10 -4.81
C LYS A 173 2.73 -23.23 -3.33
N ASN A 174 3.21 -22.33 -2.48
CA ASN A 174 2.92 -22.27 -1.04
C ASN A 174 1.80 -21.27 -0.68
N ALA A 175 1.19 -20.61 -1.64
CA ALA A 175 0.17 -19.57 -1.42
C ALA A 175 -1.23 -20.10 -1.07
N ARG A 176 -1.33 -21.31 -0.48
CA ARG A 176 -2.60 -21.98 -0.20
C ARG A 176 -3.58 -21.11 0.60
N LYS A 177 -3.11 -20.41 1.64
CA LYS A 177 -3.95 -19.54 2.48
C LYS A 177 -4.53 -18.36 1.68
N THR A 178 -3.68 -17.70 0.89
CA THR A 178 -4.07 -16.59 0.03
C THR A 178 -5.11 -17.00 -1.01
N VAL A 179 -4.91 -18.16 -1.65
CA VAL A 179 -5.86 -18.72 -2.62
C VAL A 179 -7.19 -19.08 -1.94
N GLU A 180 -7.16 -19.66 -0.74
CA GLU A 180 -8.35 -19.98 0.04
C GLU A 180 -9.10 -18.70 0.44
N ALA A 181 -8.41 -17.65 0.85
CA ALA A 181 -9.01 -16.36 1.17
C ALA A 181 -9.72 -15.77 -0.07
N LEU A 182 -9.05 -15.74 -1.22
CA LEU A 182 -9.61 -15.25 -2.46
C LEU A 182 -10.86 -16.04 -2.89
N GLN A 183 -10.86 -17.38 -2.74
CA GLN A 183 -12.02 -18.23 -3.08
C GLN A 183 -13.23 -18.05 -2.15
N LYS A 184 -12.99 -17.67 -0.89
CA LYS A 184 -14.05 -17.55 0.12
C LYS A 184 -14.58 -16.13 0.30
N LEU A 185 -13.91 -15.14 -0.29
CA LEU A 185 -14.43 -13.78 -0.33
C LEU A 185 -15.60 -13.70 -1.31
N PRO A 186 -16.69 -12.99 -0.96
CA PRO A 186 -17.72 -12.70 -1.93
C PRO A 186 -17.13 -11.80 -3.04
N LEU A 187 -17.10 -12.31 -4.25
CA LEU A 187 -16.80 -11.47 -5.41
C LEU A 187 -18.00 -10.56 -5.65
N PRO A 188 -17.80 -9.28 -5.99
CA PRO A 188 -18.89 -8.42 -6.37
C PRO A 188 -19.63 -9.06 -7.55
N THR A 189 -20.96 -9.18 -7.44
CA THR A 189 -21.79 -9.62 -8.56
C THR A 189 -21.96 -8.46 -9.53
N ALA A 190 -22.29 -8.75 -10.79
CA ALA A 190 -22.54 -7.72 -11.80
C ALA A 190 -23.67 -6.74 -11.42
N ALA A 191 -24.49 -7.08 -10.42
CA ALA A 191 -25.53 -6.22 -9.86
C ALA A 191 -24.99 -5.27 -8.77
N ASP A 192 -23.87 -5.63 -8.13
CA ASP A 192 -23.16 -4.83 -7.11
C ASP A 192 -21.99 -4.06 -7.74
N ALA A 193 -21.99 -3.90 -9.06
CA ALA A 193 -20.94 -3.31 -9.88
C ALA A 193 -20.79 -1.78 -9.74
N ASP A 194 -20.96 -1.26 -8.55
CA ASP A 194 -20.10 -0.21 -8.08
C ASP A 194 -18.73 -0.85 -7.88
N LEU A 195 -17.86 -0.63 -8.85
CA LEU A 195 -16.55 -1.24 -9.11
C LEU A 195 -15.52 -1.18 -7.96
N ASP A 196 -15.99 -1.15 -6.73
CA ASP A 196 -15.21 -0.67 -5.60
C ASP A 196 -14.47 -1.77 -4.82
N ASN A 197 -14.54 -3.05 -5.22
CA ASN A 197 -14.06 -4.12 -4.34
C ASN A 197 -12.99 -5.07 -4.88
N ALA A 198 -12.36 -4.79 -6.00
CA ALA A 198 -11.26 -5.61 -6.51
C ALA A 198 -10.08 -4.75 -6.97
N PHE A 199 -9.13 -4.51 -6.06
CA PHE A 199 -7.81 -4.04 -6.44
C PHE A 199 -6.96 -5.24 -6.85
N VAL A 200 -6.59 -5.32 -8.12
CA VAL A 200 -5.50 -6.19 -8.57
C VAL A 200 -4.22 -5.39 -8.42
N CYS A 201 -3.47 -5.63 -7.35
CA CYS A 201 -2.11 -5.14 -7.25
C CYS A 201 -1.24 -5.97 -8.18
N LEU A 202 -0.79 -5.38 -9.27
CA LEU A 202 0.31 -5.92 -10.05
C LEU A 202 1.60 -5.59 -9.30
N GLY A 203 1.98 -6.46 -8.36
CA GLY A 203 3.27 -6.38 -7.70
C GLY A 203 4.38 -6.70 -8.71
N TYR A 204 5.41 -5.87 -8.77
CA TYR A 204 6.66 -6.24 -9.41
C TYR A 204 7.26 -7.42 -8.63
N ALA A 205 7.43 -8.55 -9.29
CA ALA A 205 8.38 -9.56 -8.85
C ALA A 205 9.77 -9.07 -9.28
N SER A 206 10.56 -8.56 -8.36
CA SER A 206 12.00 -8.51 -8.54
C SER A 206 12.50 -9.96 -8.55
N GLU A 207 13.26 -10.32 -9.58
CA GLU A 207 13.95 -11.61 -9.68
C GLU A 207 14.95 -11.81 -8.55
#